data_67b9f8231550476467e611fd33096e48
#
_entry.id   67b9f8231550476467e611fd33096e48
#
_cell.length_a   1.000
_cell.length_b   1.000
_cell.length_c   1.000
_cell.angle_alpha   90.00
_cell.angle_beta   90.00
_cell.angle_gamma   90.00
#
_symmetry.space_group_name_H-M   'P 1'
#
loop_
_entity.id
_entity.type
_entity.pdbx_description
1 polymer ?
#
loop_
_entity_poly.entity_id
_entity_poly.type
_entity_poly.pdbx_seq_one_letter_code
_entity_poly.pdbx_strand_id
1 'polypeptide(L)' 'VTVSAPDDACEIFVDGAFVGHTPARVKLAVGTHEVEVKKPGFRPYRRPLQITEGSELTLRAVLEKQ' A
#
# COMPACT_ATOMS: atom_id res chain seq x y z
N VAL A 1 8.45 -2.30 4.10
CA VAL A 1 7.49 -2.64 3.05
C VAL A 1 7.60 -1.67 1.91
N THR A 2 7.81 -2.18 0.72
CA THR A 2 7.83 -1.38 -0.49
C THR A 2 6.48 -1.50 -1.17
N VAL A 3 5.82 -0.37 -1.40
CA VAL A 3 4.52 -0.34 -2.09
C VAL A 3 4.74 0.25 -3.47
N SER A 4 4.34 -0.49 -4.49
CA SER A 4 4.45 -0.03 -5.86
C SER A 4 3.14 -0.29 -6.61
N ALA A 5 2.93 0.45 -7.68
CA ALA A 5 1.77 0.28 -8.55
C ALA A 5 2.19 0.58 -9.99
N PRO A 6 1.52 -0.03 -10.98
CA PRO A 6 1.78 0.29 -12.39
C PRO A 6 1.54 1.76 -12.70
N ASP A 7 0.56 2.36 -12.02
CA ASP A 7 0.27 3.79 -12.16
C ASP A 7 0.99 4.57 -11.07
N ASP A 8 1.64 5.65 -11.43
CA ASP A 8 2.35 6.50 -10.49
C ASP A 8 1.40 7.36 -9.67
N ALA A 9 1.89 7.81 -8.50
CA ALA A 9 1.21 8.79 -7.65
C ALA A 9 -0.14 8.32 -7.10
N CYS A 10 -0.29 7.01 -6.89
CA CYS A 10 -1.43 6.49 -6.14
C CYS A 10 -1.26 6.81 -4.67
N GLU A 11 -2.34 7.16 -3.99
CA GLU A 11 -2.30 7.45 -2.57
C GLU A 11 -2.24 6.16 -1.76
N ILE A 12 -1.37 6.13 -0.76
CA ILE A 12 -1.19 4.97 0.12
C ILE A 12 -1.72 5.31 1.51
N PHE A 13 -2.60 4.44 2.01
CA PHE A 13 -3.12 4.55 3.36
C PHE A 13 -2.79 3.28 4.14
N VAL A 14 -2.38 3.46 5.38
CA VAL A 14 -2.14 2.34 6.31
C VAL A 14 -3.04 2.52 7.51
N ASP A 15 -3.88 1.53 7.78
CA ASP A 15 -4.85 1.56 8.88
C ASP A 15 -5.70 2.83 8.87
N GLY A 16 -6.02 3.30 7.67
CA GLY A 16 -6.83 4.50 7.47
C GLY A 16 -6.07 5.81 7.49
N ALA A 17 -4.75 5.78 7.71
CA ALA A 17 -3.93 6.98 7.76
C ALA A 17 -3.12 7.14 6.47
N PHE A 18 -3.14 8.33 5.89
CA PHE A 18 -2.36 8.64 4.70
C PHE A 18 -0.87 8.63 5.02
N VAL A 19 -0.09 7.88 4.22
CA VAL A 19 1.35 7.74 4.44
C VAL A 19 2.21 8.19 3.27
N GLY A 20 1.66 8.33 2.08
CA GLY A 20 2.43 8.79 0.93
C GLY A 20 1.81 8.39 -0.40
N HIS A 21 2.63 8.50 -1.44
CA HIS A 21 2.24 8.15 -2.81
C HIS A 21 3.15 7.05 -3.35
N THR A 22 2.63 6.22 -4.25
CA THR A 22 3.43 5.18 -4.91
C THR A 22 4.37 5.80 -5.96
N PRO A 23 5.53 5.21 -6.22
CA PRO A 23 6.13 4.14 -5.42
C PRO A 23 6.69 4.69 -4.11
N ALA A 24 6.56 3.94 -3.03
CA ALA A 24 7.05 4.39 -1.74
C ALA A 24 7.50 3.21 -0.88
N ARG A 25 8.47 3.50 -0.02
CA ARG A 25 8.89 2.56 1.00
C ARG A 25 8.25 3.00 2.31
N VAL A 26 7.43 2.14 2.87
CA VAL A 26 6.68 2.43 4.08
C VAL A 26 7.21 1.57 5.23
N LYS A 27 7.46 2.20 6.36
CA LYS A 27 7.92 1.51 7.54
C LYS A 27 6.71 1.16 8.42
N LEU A 28 6.50 -0.13 8.64
CA LEU A 28 5.38 -0.62 9.43
C LEU A 28 5.88 -1.38 10.65
N ALA A 29 5.17 -1.22 11.76
CA ALA A 29 5.46 -1.99 12.96
C ALA A 29 5.09 -3.45 12.76
N VAL A 30 5.67 -4.33 13.60
CA VAL A 30 5.32 -5.75 13.59
C VAL A 30 3.84 -5.91 13.93
N GLY A 31 3.15 -6.78 13.19
CA GLY A 31 1.74 -7.04 13.38
C GLY A 31 0.97 -7.01 12.07
N THR A 32 -0.34 -7.07 12.16
CA THR A 32 -1.21 -7.01 10.99
C THR A 32 -1.61 -5.57 10.72
N HIS A 33 -1.40 -5.12 9.49
CA HIS A 33 -1.78 -3.78 9.04
C HIS A 33 -2.59 -3.86 7.76
N GLU A 34 -3.56 -2.98 7.62
CA GLU A 34 -4.34 -2.88 6.41
C GLU A 34 -3.77 -1.77 5.54
N VAL A 35 -3.31 -2.14 4.35
CA VAL A 35 -2.74 -1.20 3.39
C VAL A 35 -3.76 -0.97 2.29
N GLU A 36 -4.04 0.30 2.01
CA GLU A 36 -4.97 0.69 0.97
C GLU A 36 -4.27 1.61 0.00
N VAL A 37 -4.45 1.36 -1.29
CA VAL A 37 -3.90 2.19 -2.36
C VAL A 37 -5.07 2.72 -3.18
N LYS A 38 -5.14 4.03 -3.33
CA LYS A 38 -6.23 4.71 -4.03
C LYS A 38 -5.72 5.60 -5.14
N LYS A 39 -6.50 5.69 -6.20
CA LYS A 39 -6.27 6.63 -7.29
C LYS A 39 -7.60 7.08 -7.86
N PRO A 40 -7.79 8.38 -8.16
CA PRO A 40 -9.02 8.86 -8.80
C PRO A 40 -9.30 8.12 -10.11
N GLY A 41 -10.53 7.68 -10.30
CA GLY A 41 -10.93 6.93 -11.49
C GLY A 41 -10.64 5.44 -11.44
N PHE A 42 -10.07 4.97 -10.34
CA PHE A 42 -9.75 3.56 -10.14
C PHE A 42 -10.40 3.05 -8.86
N ARG A 43 -10.61 1.75 -8.78
CA ARG A 43 -11.11 1.12 -7.57
C ARG A 43 -10.01 1.08 -6.52
N PRO A 44 -10.33 1.33 -5.26
CA PRO A 44 -9.32 1.24 -4.22
C PRO A 44 -8.80 -0.20 -4.06
N TYR A 45 -7.50 -0.32 -3.87
CA TYR A 45 -6.85 -1.59 -3.61
C TYR A 45 -6.58 -1.68 -2.11
N ARG A 46 -7.15 -2.69 -1.47
CA ARG A 46 -7.02 -2.88 -0.03
C ARG A 46 -6.54 -4.29 0.25
N ARG A 47 -5.51 -4.40 1.08
CA ARG A 47 -4.98 -5.71 1.42
C ARG A 47 -4.41 -5.71 2.83
N PRO A 48 -4.76 -6.74 3.64
CA PRO A 48 -4.10 -6.91 4.93
C PRO A 48 -2.69 -7.47 4.72
N LEU A 49 -1.73 -6.92 5.46
CA LEU A 49 -0.35 -7.40 5.45
C LEU A 49 0.04 -7.80 6.86
N GLN A 50 0.70 -8.93 6.98
CA GLN A 50 1.26 -9.36 8.24
C GLN A 50 2.76 -9.06 8.23
N ILE A 51 3.19 -8.19 9.12
CA ILE A 51 4.57 -7.75 9.21
C ILE A 51 5.26 -8.53 10.31
N THR A 52 6.38 -9.17 9.96
CA THR A 52 7.21 -9.88 10.93
C THR A 52 8.53 -9.18 11.07
N GLU A 53 9.18 -9.36 12.22
CA GLU A 53 10.47 -8.74 12.48
C GLU A 53 11.52 -9.20 11.49
N GLY A 54 12.27 -8.24 10.94
CA GLY A 54 13.32 -8.53 9.98
C GLY A 54 12.84 -8.88 8.57
N SER A 55 11.53 -8.89 8.34
CA SER A 55 10.97 -9.17 7.03
C SER A 55 10.87 -7.91 6.19
N GLU A 56 11.18 -8.06 4.91
CA GLU A 56 10.92 -7.00 3.96
C GLU A 56 9.92 -7.52 2.94
N LEU A 57 8.79 -6.84 2.83
CA LEU A 57 7.71 -7.23 1.92
C LEU A 57 7.60 -6.22 0.80
N THR A 58 7.33 -6.73 -0.39
CA THR A 58 7.03 -5.88 -1.54
C THR A 58 5.56 -6.07 -1.89
N LEU A 59 4.80 -4.98 -1.83
CA LEU A 59 3.40 -4.99 -2.21
C LEU A 59 3.25 -4.32 -3.57
N ARG A 60 2.75 -5.08 -4.53
CA ARG A 60 2.43 -4.55 -5.84
C ARG A 60 0.93 -4.36 -5.94
N ALA A 61 0.51 -3.12 -5.98
CA ALA A 61 -0.90 -2.78 -6.06
C ALA A 61 -1.30 -2.60 -7.52
N VAL A 62 -2.15 -3.48 -8.02
CA VAL A 62 -2.71 -3.37 -9.36
C VAL A 62 -4.13 -2.86 -9.21
N LEU A 63 -4.37 -1.61 -9.61
CA LEU A 63 -5.67 -1.00 -9.50
C LEU A 63 -6.50 -1.26 -10.74
N GLU A 64 -7.78 -1.54 -10.55
CA GLU A 64 -8.72 -1.72 -11.64
C GLU A 64 -9.41 -0.40 -11.94
N LYS A 65 -9.49 -0.07 -13.22
CA LYS A 65 -10.19 1.13 -13.66
C LYS A 65 -11.69 0.96 -13.44
N GLN A 66 -12.31 2.00 -12.89
CA GLN A 66 -13.75 2.04 -12.73
C GLN A 66 -14.49 2.19 -14.07
#